data_d14bc8667a540c3a6f565d8cae472a8a
#
_entry.id   d14bc8667a540c3a6f565d8cae472a8a
#
_cell.length_a   1.000
_cell.length_b   1.000
_cell.length_c   1.000
_cell.angle_alpha   90.00
_cell.angle_beta   90.00
_cell.angle_gamma   90.00
#
_symmetry.space_group_name_H-M   'P 1'
#
loop_
_entity.id
_entity.type
_entity.pdbx_description
1 polymer ?
#
loop_
_entity_poly.entity_id
_entity_poly.type
_entity_poly.pdbx_seq_one_letter_code
_entity_poly.pdbx_strand_id
1 'polypeptide(L)'
;MKNTPIDRHLIVETINEFQIVDFSKATIREVKAIASKAEAASGVEFIKMEMGVPGLPPSAVGVKAEIAALQNGIASLYPDINGLPELKKEASNFIKAFINVDLSPEGCVPVTGSMQGTFASFLTCSQCDEKKDTILFIDPGFPVQKQQLVVMGQKYETFDVYDYRGDKLKEKLESFLKKGNISAIIYSNPNNPSWICLKEEELRIIGELATQYDVIVLEDLAYFAMDFRQDLSKPYQAPFQPSVAHYTDNYVLLISGSKAFSYAGQRIGVSCISDKLYHRSYPGLTQRYGGGTFGTVFIHRVLYALSSGTSHSAQFAMAAMLKAANEGQYNFLNEVKIYGERAQKLKEIFLRHGFHLVYDNDLGDPIADGFYFTIGYPGMTSGELAKELMYYGVSAISLVTTGSHQEGLRACTSFIKDHQYAQLDERMKLFAENHPVV
;
A
#
# COMPACT_ATOMS: atom_id res chain seq x y z
N MET A 1 26.39 19.87 -21.28
CA MET A 1 25.09 19.93 -20.56
C MET A 1 24.75 21.38 -20.27
N LYS A 2 23.48 21.77 -20.42
CA LYS A 2 23.01 23.08 -19.93
C LYS A 2 23.00 23.06 -18.40
N ASN A 3 23.07 24.25 -17.79
CA ASN A 3 23.02 24.34 -16.32
C ASN A 3 21.70 23.75 -15.77
N THR A 4 21.80 22.95 -14.73
CA THR A 4 20.65 22.40 -14.01
C THR A 4 20.09 23.43 -13.02
N PRO A 5 18.78 23.39 -12.68
CA PRO A 5 18.17 24.30 -11.70
C PRO A 5 18.86 24.30 -10.33
N ILE A 6 19.42 23.16 -9.95
CA ILE A 6 20.18 22.99 -8.70
C ILE A 6 21.61 22.64 -9.03
N ASP A 7 22.56 23.22 -8.31
CA ASP A 7 23.99 22.92 -8.48
C ASP A 7 24.24 21.42 -8.23
N ARG A 8 24.88 20.76 -9.21
CA ARG A 8 25.21 19.34 -9.13
C ARG A 8 26.11 19.01 -7.94
N HIS A 9 27.04 19.92 -7.60
CA HIS A 9 27.94 19.74 -6.47
C HIS A 9 27.17 19.71 -5.15
N LEU A 10 26.19 20.61 -4.97
CA LEU A 10 25.33 20.62 -3.79
C LEU A 10 24.59 19.30 -3.57
N ILE A 11 24.02 18.71 -4.65
CA ILE A 11 23.32 17.42 -4.55
C ILE A 11 24.30 16.31 -4.18
N VAL A 12 25.48 16.24 -4.83
CA VAL A 12 26.49 15.22 -4.55
C VAL A 12 27.00 15.32 -3.09
N GLU A 13 27.29 16.51 -2.61
CA GLU A 13 27.68 16.73 -1.21
C GLU A 13 26.57 16.29 -0.25
N THR A 14 25.32 16.68 -0.53
CA THR A 14 24.19 16.30 0.29
C THR A 14 24.02 14.77 0.35
N ILE A 15 24.11 14.06 -0.79
CA ILE A 15 24.04 12.60 -0.83
C ILE A 15 25.17 11.96 0.00
N ASN A 16 26.41 12.48 -0.13
CA ASN A 16 27.57 11.97 0.61
C ASN A 16 27.43 12.12 2.13
N GLU A 17 26.82 13.21 2.61
CA GLU A 17 26.55 13.40 4.04
C GLU A 17 25.61 12.32 4.60
N PHE A 18 24.67 11.81 3.81
CA PHE A 18 23.82 10.68 4.18
C PHE A 18 24.50 9.32 4.02
N GLN A 19 25.76 9.28 3.57
CA GLN A 19 26.57 8.06 3.38
C GLN A 19 25.90 7.03 2.46
N ILE A 20 25.11 7.49 1.48
CA ILE A 20 24.41 6.62 0.53
C ILE A 20 25.38 6.22 -0.57
N VAL A 21 25.80 4.96 -0.56
CA VAL A 21 26.71 4.40 -1.56
C VAL A 21 25.96 4.07 -2.87
N ASP A 22 24.75 3.56 -2.75
CA ASP A 22 23.92 3.14 -3.88
C ASP A 22 22.55 3.84 -3.80
N PHE A 23 22.36 4.85 -4.63
CA PHE A 23 21.14 5.66 -4.60
C PHE A 23 19.88 4.86 -5.01
N SER A 24 20.06 3.74 -5.73
CA SER A 24 18.92 2.85 -6.04
C SER A 24 18.31 2.20 -4.80
N LYS A 25 19.05 2.13 -3.70
CA LYS A 25 18.63 1.55 -2.42
C LYS A 25 18.24 2.59 -1.37
N ALA A 26 18.31 3.89 -1.72
CA ALA A 26 17.95 4.95 -0.81
C ALA A 26 16.48 4.81 -0.36
N THR A 27 16.27 4.88 0.94
CA THR A 27 14.93 4.77 1.54
C THR A 27 14.11 6.03 1.25
N ILE A 28 12.78 5.91 1.34
CA ILE A 28 11.86 7.05 1.18
C ILE A 28 12.24 8.22 2.11
N ARG A 29 12.69 7.92 3.34
CA ARG A 29 13.08 8.94 4.32
C ARG A 29 14.39 9.64 3.96
N GLU A 30 15.36 8.92 3.46
CA GLU A 30 16.63 9.48 2.99
C GLU A 30 16.41 10.36 1.78
N VAL A 31 15.68 9.90 0.77
CA VAL A 31 15.35 10.70 -0.43
C VAL A 31 14.64 12.00 -0.03
N LYS A 32 13.65 11.92 0.88
CA LYS A 32 12.96 13.11 1.42
C LYS A 32 13.91 14.06 2.12
N ALA A 33 14.81 13.53 2.97
CA ALA A 33 15.74 14.37 3.74
C ALA A 33 16.72 15.09 2.81
N ILE A 34 17.27 14.40 1.81
CA ILE A 34 18.14 14.98 0.79
C ILE A 34 17.41 16.07 0.00
N ALA A 35 16.19 15.78 -0.51
CA ALA A 35 15.40 16.76 -1.23
C ALA A 35 15.11 18.01 -0.40
N SER A 36 14.75 17.84 0.87
CA SER A 36 14.45 18.97 1.78
C SER A 36 15.69 19.79 2.10
N LYS A 37 16.87 19.17 2.27
CA LYS A 37 18.13 19.85 2.50
C LYS A 37 18.60 20.63 1.25
N ALA A 38 18.53 20.01 0.08
CA ALA A 38 18.88 20.63 -1.17
C ALA A 38 17.94 21.82 -1.50
N GLU A 39 16.63 21.68 -1.23
CA GLU A 39 15.64 22.76 -1.36
C GLU A 39 16.01 23.96 -0.48
N ALA A 40 16.32 23.70 0.80
CA ALA A 40 16.69 24.76 1.75
C ALA A 40 18.00 25.47 1.36
N ALA A 41 18.98 24.75 0.83
CA ALA A 41 20.27 25.32 0.46
C ALA A 41 20.24 26.06 -0.90
N SER A 42 19.46 25.56 -1.87
CA SER A 42 19.39 26.16 -3.22
C SER A 42 18.33 27.25 -3.35
N GLY A 43 17.31 27.27 -2.47
CA GLY A 43 16.12 28.10 -2.64
C GLY A 43 15.18 27.64 -3.77
N VAL A 44 15.44 26.51 -4.41
CA VAL A 44 14.64 25.95 -5.49
C VAL A 44 13.61 24.99 -4.92
N GLU A 45 12.31 25.26 -5.05
CA GLU A 45 11.23 24.38 -4.61
C GLU A 45 11.33 23.01 -5.27
N PHE A 46 11.32 21.93 -4.47
CA PHE A 46 11.29 20.58 -4.99
C PHE A 46 9.86 20.12 -5.33
N ILE A 47 9.72 19.41 -6.43
CA ILE A 47 8.53 18.66 -6.80
C ILE A 47 8.68 17.27 -6.16
N LYS A 48 8.04 17.09 -4.99
CA LYS A 48 8.26 15.95 -4.09
C LYS A 48 7.30 14.80 -4.43
N MET A 49 7.80 13.76 -5.08
CA MET A 49 7.03 12.58 -5.48
C MET A 49 7.48 11.30 -4.73
N GLU A 50 8.39 11.39 -3.77
CA GLU A 50 8.91 10.24 -3.01
C GLU A 50 7.96 9.74 -1.93
N MET A 51 7.16 10.61 -1.34
CA MET A 51 6.33 10.30 -0.19
C MET A 51 4.90 9.89 -0.57
N GLY A 52 4.52 8.68 -0.18
CA GLY A 52 3.13 8.20 -0.29
C GLY A 52 2.24 8.65 0.87
N VAL A 53 2.20 9.93 1.19
CA VAL A 53 1.35 10.51 2.25
C VAL A 53 0.14 11.20 1.62
N PRO A 54 -1.08 11.09 2.19
CA PRO A 54 -2.23 11.86 1.70
C PRO A 54 -1.94 13.36 1.72
N GLY A 55 -2.19 14.03 0.60
CA GLY A 55 -2.03 15.49 0.48
C GLY A 55 -3.34 16.26 0.62
N LEU A 56 -4.43 15.55 0.98
CA LEU A 56 -5.78 16.10 1.13
C LEU A 56 -6.14 16.24 2.61
N PRO A 57 -7.09 17.14 2.95
CA PRO A 57 -7.64 17.21 4.30
C PRO A 57 -8.19 15.86 4.78
N PRO A 58 -8.16 15.60 6.10
CA PRO A 58 -8.76 14.38 6.64
C PRO A 58 -10.29 14.43 6.49
N SER A 59 -10.92 13.25 6.45
CA SER A 59 -12.38 13.13 6.42
C SER A 59 -13.03 13.94 7.55
N ALA A 60 -13.91 14.88 7.20
CA ALA A 60 -14.65 15.70 8.17
C ALA A 60 -15.56 14.84 9.06
N VAL A 61 -16.09 13.73 8.52
CA VAL A 61 -16.92 12.76 9.27
C VAL A 61 -16.08 12.11 10.38
N GLY A 62 -14.89 11.65 10.04
CA GLY A 62 -13.96 11.04 11.00
C GLY A 62 -13.52 12.03 12.08
N VAL A 63 -13.09 13.23 11.68
CA VAL A 63 -12.64 14.28 12.62
C VAL A 63 -13.73 14.63 13.61
N LYS A 64 -14.97 14.83 13.15
CA LYS A 64 -16.11 15.16 14.02
C LYS A 64 -16.39 14.05 15.03
N ALA A 65 -16.37 12.80 14.61
CA ALA A 65 -16.62 11.67 15.50
C ALA A 65 -15.49 11.51 16.55
N GLU A 66 -14.24 11.68 16.15
CA GLU A 66 -13.09 11.61 17.06
C GLU A 66 -13.12 12.72 18.13
N ILE A 67 -13.41 13.96 17.74
CA ILE A 67 -13.57 15.08 18.66
C ILE A 67 -14.66 14.77 19.68
N ALA A 68 -15.82 14.28 19.24
CA ALA A 68 -16.91 13.92 20.13
C ALA A 68 -16.53 12.81 21.13
N ALA A 69 -15.83 11.77 20.67
CA ALA A 69 -15.33 10.71 21.52
C ALA A 69 -14.35 11.24 22.59
N LEU A 70 -13.43 12.12 22.21
CA LEU A 70 -12.49 12.75 23.14
C LEU A 70 -13.20 13.63 24.16
N GLN A 71 -14.18 14.42 23.76
CA GLN A 71 -14.99 15.26 24.65
C GLN A 71 -15.81 14.42 25.64
N ASN A 72 -16.19 13.20 25.28
CA ASN A 72 -16.86 12.23 26.14
C ASN A 72 -15.90 11.44 27.05
N GLY A 73 -14.61 11.81 27.09
CA GLY A 73 -13.64 11.28 28.03
C GLY A 73 -13.05 9.93 27.64
N ILE A 74 -13.19 9.50 26.39
CA ILE A 74 -12.73 8.19 25.95
C ILE A 74 -11.21 7.99 26.09
N ALA A 75 -10.44 9.09 26.10
CA ALA A 75 -8.99 9.07 26.23
C ALA A 75 -8.48 8.48 27.56
N SER A 76 -9.31 8.46 28.60
CA SER A 76 -8.96 7.89 29.91
C SER A 76 -9.21 6.38 30.03
N LEU A 77 -9.80 5.76 28.99
CA LEU A 77 -10.22 4.36 29.00
C LEU A 77 -9.37 3.54 28.03
N TYR A 78 -8.87 2.39 28.49
CA TYR A 78 -8.30 1.42 27.56
C TYR A 78 -9.37 0.92 26.59
N PRO A 79 -9.05 0.81 25.29
CA PRO A 79 -9.94 0.16 24.35
C PRO A 79 -10.04 -1.34 24.66
N ASP A 80 -11.19 -1.94 24.36
CA ASP A 80 -11.27 -3.40 24.32
C ASP A 80 -10.29 -3.93 23.29
N ILE A 81 -9.54 -4.99 23.63
CA ILE A 81 -8.57 -5.61 22.73
C ILE A 81 -9.23 -6.19 21.46
N ASN A 82 -10.48 -6.62 21.56
CA ASN A 82 -11.27 -7.07 20.41
C ASN A 82 -11.70 -5.91 19.51
N GLY A 83 -11.58 -4.67 19.98
CA GLY A 83 -12.00 -3.48 19.29
C GLY A 83 -13.41 -3.00 19.62
N LEU A 84 -13.70 -1.75 19.22
CA LEU A 84 -14.99 -1.12 19.39
C LEU A 84 -16.08 -1.89 18.62
N PRO A 85 -17.15 -2.38 19.26
CA PRO A 85 -18.19 -3.18 18.61
C PRO A 85 -18.80 -2.50 17.38
N GLU A 86 -19.02 -1.17 17.45
CA GLU A 86 -19.55 -0.40 16.32
C GLU A 86 -18.57 -0.40 15.13
N LEU A 87 -17.27 -0.24 15.35
CA LEU A 87 -16.28 -0.31 14.27
C LEU A 87 -16.26 -1.69 13.61
N LYS A 88 -16.30 -2.75 14.40
CA LYS A 88 -16.34 -4.13 13.89
C LYS A 88 -17.56 -4.38 13.02
N LYS A 89 -18.74 -3.93 13.48
CA LYS A 89 -20.01 -4.01 12.74
C LYS A 89 -19.93 -3.23 11.42
N GLU A 90 -19.48 -1.99 11.49
CA GLU A 90 -19.44 -1.15 10.29
C GLU A 90 -18.34 -1.58 9.31
N ALA A 91 -17.25 -2.21 9.77
CA ALA A 91 -16.27 -2.83 8.91
C ALA A 91 -16.84 -4.08 8.19
N SER A 92 -17.57 -4.93 8.89
CA SER A 92 -18.32 -6.04 8.28
C SER A 92 -19.31 -5.55 7.20
N ASN A 93 -20.09 -4.53 7.51
CA ASN A 93 -21.01 -3.89 6.55
C ASN A 93 -20.26 -3.30 5.35
N PHE A 94 -19.08 -2.71 5.56
CA PHE A 94 -18.24 -2.13 4.51
C PHE A 94 -17.72 -3.18 3.54
N ILE A 95 -17.27 -4.32 4.05
CA ILE A 95 -16.89 -5.46 3.22
C ILE A 95 -18.08 -5.93 2.38
N LYS A 96 -19.27 -6.03 2.98
CA LYS A 96 -20.50 -6.38 2.23
C LYS A 96 -20.85 -5.32 1.20
N ALA A 97 -20.80 -4.04 1.58
CA ALA A 97 -21.21 -2.93 0.73
C ALA A 97 -20.33 -2.75 -0.51
N PHE A 98 -19.03 -2.95 -0.39
CA PHE A 98 -18.06 -2.57 -1.43
C PHE A 98 -17.26 -3.74 -2.02
N ILE A 99 -17.26 -4.93 -1.39
CA ILE A 99 -16.65 -6.16 -1.94
C ILE A 99 -17.74 -7.21 -2.25
N ASN A 100 -18.93 -7.08 -1.65
CA ASN A 100 -20.04 -8.04 -1.75
C ASN A 100 -19.72 -9.42 -1.14
N VAL A 101 -18.96 -9.44 -0.04
CA VAL A 101 -18.65 -10.64 0.73
C VAL A 101 -19.29 -10.53 2.11
N ASP A 102 -19.90 -11.61 2.60
CA ASP A 102 -20.41 -11.68 3.96
C ASP A 102 -19.27 -12.05 4.92
N LEU A 103 -19.11 -11.28 5.97
CA LEU A 103 -18.09 -11.45 6.98
C LEU A 103 -18.67 -11.11 8.36
N SER A 104 -18.43 -11.97 9.35
CA SER A 104 -18.83 -11.69 10.73
C SER A 104 -18.06 -10.47 11.30
N PRO A 105 -18.72 -9.59 12.08
CA PRO A 105 -18.03 -8.55 12.83
C PRO A 105 -16.91 -9.08 13.72
N GLU A 106 -16.97 -10.33 14.16
CA GLU A 106 -15.94 -10.95 14.99
C GLU A 106 -14.57 -10.96 14.31
N GLY A 107 -14.53 -11.28 13.01
CA GLY A 107 -13.30 -11.27 12.19
C GLY A 107 -12.75 -9.87 11.85
N CYS A 108 -13.53 -8.80 12.11
CA CYS A 108 -13.10 -7.41 11.86
C CYS A 108 -12.34 -6.87 13.08
N VAL A 109 -11.01 -6.82 13.00
CA VAL A 109 -10.12 -6.49 14.13
C VAL A 109 -9.44 -5.15 13.90
N PRO A 110 -9.68 -4.12 14.73
CA PRO A 110 -8.99 -2.84 14.64
C PRO A 110 -7.49 -2.98 14.85
N VAL A 111 -6.71 -2.25 14.05
CA VAL A 111 -5.24 -2.26 14.08
C VAL A 111 -4.70 -0.84 13.95
N THR A 112 -3.50 -0.61 14.49
CA THR A 112 -2.79 0.68 14.43
C THR A 112 -2.22 0.91 13.03
N GLY A 113 -3.12 1.22 12.08
CA GLY A 113 -2.88 1.21 10.64
C GLY A 113 -2.65 -0.20 10.11
N SER A 114 -2.80 -0.40 8.79
CA SER A 114 -2.54 -1.71 8.15
C SER A 114 -1.12 -2.24 8.40
N MET A 115 -0.17 -1.36 8.76
CA MET A 115 1.18 -1.74 9.18
C MET A 115 1.21 -2.67 10.40
N GLN A 116 0.40 -2.42 11.43
CA GLN A 116 0.28 -3.36 12.54
C GLN A 116 -0.46 -4.62 12.11
N GLY A 117 -1.45 -4.47 11.23
CA GLY A 117 -2.18 -5.60 10.65
C GLY A 117 -1.26 -6.56 9.88
N THR A 118 -0.37 -6.04 9.02
CA THR A 118 0.63 -6.87 8.31
C THR A 118 1.61 -7.53 9.26
N PHE A 119 2.15 -6.78 10.23
CA PHE A 119 3.08 -7.33 11.22
C PHE A 119 2.46 -8.48 12.00
N ALA A 120 1.25 -8.28 12.52
CA ALA A 120 0.52 -9.32 13.28
C ALA A 120 0.16 -10.51 12.39
N SER A 121 -0.24 -10.27 11.13
CA SER A 121 -0.54 -11.34 10.17
C SER A 121 0.70 -12.17 9.85
N PHE A 122 1.83 -11.55 9.53
CA PHE A 122 3.08 -12.26 9.27
C PHE A 122 3.49 -13.14 10.44
N LEU A 123 3.47 -12.56 11.64
CA LEU A 123 3.85 -13.28 12.85
C LEU A 123 2.92 -14.46 13.15
N THR A 124 1.60 -14.28 12.96
CA THR A 124 0.63 -15.36 13.21
C THR A 124 0.72 -16.44 12.13
N CYS A 125 0.77 -16.06 10.85
CA CYS A 125 0.80 -17.00 9.72
C CYS A 125 2.05 -17.89 9.76
N SER A 126 3.23 -17.33 10.04
CA SER A 126 4.48 -18.09 10.09
C SER A 126 4.58 -19.06 11.28
N GLN A 127 3.63 -18.99 12.21
CA GLN A 127 3.56 -19.85 13.39
C GLN A 127 2.46 -20.90 13.30
N CYS A 128 1.64 -20.89 12.25
CA CYS A 128 0.57 -21.85 12.07
C CYS A 128 1.06 -23.29 11.85
N ASP A 129 2.13 -23.44 11.06
CA ASP A 129 2.76 -24.71 10.71
C ASP A 129 4.28 -24.53 10.68
N GLU A 130 5.00 -25.35 11.45
CA GLU A 130 6.48 -25.29 11.52
C GLU A 130 7.18 -25.50 10.18
N LYS A 131 6.53 -26.16 9.23
CA LYS A 131 7.07 -26.37 7.88
C LYS A 131 6.87 -25.17 6.97
N LYS A 132 5.93 -24.26 7.30
CA LYS A 132 5.53 -23.12 6.50
C LYS A 132 6.00 -21.81 7.15
N ASP A 133 7.26 -21.50 7.02
CA ASP A 133 7.94 -20.37 7.68
C ASP A 133 8.24 -19.19 6.78
N THR A 134 7.78 -19.22 5.54
CA THR A 134 8.13 -18.25 4.50
C THR A 134 6.90 -17.50 3.99
N ILE A 135 7.02 -16.17 3.87
CA ILE A 135 6.00 -15.31 3.25
C ILE A 135 6.35 -15.07 1.79
N LEU A 136 5.41 -15.28 0.88
CA LEU A 136 5.57 -14.99 -0.54
C LEU A 136 5.01 -13.61 -0.89
N PHE A 137 5.85 -12.74 -1.44
CA PHE A 137 5.45 -11.43 -1.96
C PHE A 137 5.18 -11.51 -3.46
N ILE A 138 4.02 -11.08 -3.87
CA ILE A 138 3.72 -10.73 -5.26
C ILE A 138 4.13 -9.26 -5.43
N ASP A 139 5.37 -9.06 -5.87
CA ASP A 139 5.98 -7.75 -6.08
C ASP A 139 5.57 -7.13 -7.44
N PRO A 140 5.82 -5.83 -7.62
CA PRO A 140 6.42 -4.90 -6.66
C PRO A 140 5.47 -4.61 -5.50
N GLY A 141 6.03 -4.23 -4.34
CA GLY A 141 5.26 -4.05 -3.12
C GLY A 141 5.79 -2.95 -2.19
N PHE A 142 5.09 -2.75 -1.08
CA PHE A 142 5.50 -1.76 -0.10
C PHE A 142 6.74 -2.22 0.68
N PRO A 143 7.90 -1.52 0.57
CA PRO A 143 9.18 -2.00 1.08
C PRO A 143 9.19 -2.32 2.58
N VAL A 144 8.40 -1.58 3.36
CA VAL A 144 8.39 -1.71 4.82
C VAL A 144 7.81 -3.05 5.29
N GLN A 145 6.97 -3.69 4.48
CA GLN A 145 6.46 -5.04 4.79
C GLN A 145 7.58 -6.09 4.81
N LYS A 146 8.52 -6.01 3.86
CA LYS A 146 9.74 -6.86 3.89
C LYS A 146 10.64 -6.53 5.07
N GLN A 147 10.78 -5.23 5.40
CA GLN A 147 11.52 -4.82 6.59
C GLN A 147 10.91 -5.39 7.88
N GLN A 148 9.57 -5.51 7.97
CA GLN A 148 8.93 -6.16 9.12
C GLN A 148 9.41 -7.61 9.28
N LEU A 149 9.51 -8.37 8.20
CA LEU A 149 10.01 -9.75 8.24
C LEU A 149 11.48 -9.82 8.66
N VAL A 150 12.32 -8.90 8.15
CA VAL A 150 13.72 -8.80 8.58
C VAL A 150 13.82 -8.52 10.08
N VAL A 151 13.02 -7.58 10.62
CA VAL A 151 12.96 -7.27 12.06
C VAL A 151 12.52 -8.48 12.89
N MET A 152 11.58 -9.29 12.38
CA MET A 152 11.11 -10.51 13.04
C MET A 152 12.04 -11.71 12.85
N GLY A 153 13.08 -11.63 12.01
CA GLY A 153 13.93 -12.75 11.64
C GLY A 153 13.22 -13.82 10.81
N GLN A 154 12.17 -13.44 10.07
CA GLN A 154 11.37 -14.36 9.26
C GLN A 154 11.81 -14.36 7.80
N LYS A 155 11.56 -15.48 7.12
CA LYS A 155 11.91 -15.67 5.72
C LYS A 155 10.84 -15.11 4.79
N TYR A 156 11.28 -14.66 3.62
CA TYR A 156 10.38 -14.35 2.53
C TYR A 156 10.99 -14.71 1.18
N GLU A 157 10.11 -14.97 0.23
CA GLU A 157 10.41 -15.11 -1.20
C GLU A 157 9.59 -14.09 -1.99
N THR A 158 10.04 -13.75 -3.19
CA THR A 158 9.40 -12.70 -3.99
C THR A 158 9.48 -13.00 -5.49
N PHE A 159 8.56 -12.45 -6.25
CA PHE A 159 8.65 -12.34 -7.70
C PHE A 159 7.91 -11.10 -8.19
N ASP A 160 8.39 -10.50 -9.26
CA ASP A 160 7.69 -9.38 -9.93
C ASP A 160 6.56 -9.96 -10.78
N VAL A 161 5.33 -9.50 -10.52
CA VAL A 161 4.11 -10.02 -11.17
C VAL A 161 4.01 -9.59 -12.64
N TYR A 162 4.71 -8.54 -13.05
CA TYR A 162 4.53 -7.93 -14.37
C TYR A 162 4.74 -8.91 -15.53
N ASP A 163 5.72 -9.78 -15.40
CA ASP A 163 6.03 -10.80 -16.41
C ASP A 163 5.11 -12.03 -16.33
N TYR A 164 4.30 -12.13 -15.28
CA TYR A 164 3.49 -13.30 -14.94
C TYR A 164 2.00 -12.98 -14.79
N ARG A 165 1.48 -12.01 -15.53
CA ARG A 165 0.07 -11.62 -15.52
C ARG A 165 -0.83 -12.68 -16.21
N GLY A 166 -2.11 -12.73 -15.81
CA GLY A 166 -3.10 -13.64 -16.34
C GLY A 166 -2.74 -15.12 -16.07
N ASP A 167 -2.87 -15.98 -17.06
CA ASP A 167 -2.65 -17.43 -16.92
C ASP A 167 -1.24 -17.80 -16.45
N LYS A 168 -0.23 -17.00 -16.81
CA LYS A 168 1.15 -17.22 -16.35
C LYS A 168 1.30 -17.15 -14.84
N LEU A 169 0.39 -16.45 -14.16
CA LEU A 169 0.41 -16.29 -12.71
C LEU A 169 0.26 -17.64 -12.01
N LYS A 170 -0.57 -18.53 -12.56
CA LYS A 170 -0.80 -19.87 -11.99
C LYS A 170 0.49 -20.68 -11.89
N GLU A 171 1.20 -20.84 -13.00
CA GLU A 171 2.44 -21.61 -13.03
C GLU A 171 3.50 -20.98 -12.11
N LYS A 172 3.58 -19.64 -12.11
CA LYS A 172 4.52 -18.93 -11.28
C LYS A 172 4.26 -19.14 -9.78
N LEU A 173 3.02 -18.98 -9.33
CA LEU A 173 2.64 -19.25 -7.94
C LEU A 173 2.88 -20.71 -7.56
N GLU A 174 2.49 -21.67 -8.40
CA GLU A 174 2.72 -23.08 -8.13
C GLU A 174 4.21 -23.43 -7.98
N SER A 175 5.11 -22.73 -8.69
CA SER A 175 6.55 -22.94 -8.57
C SER A 175 7.10 -22.65 -7.16
N PHE A 176 6.43 -21.75 -6.42
CA PHE A 176 6.73 -21.50 -5.02
C PHE A 176 5.96 -22.42 -4.08
N LEU A 177 4.66 -22.57 -4.28
CA LEU A 177 3.76 -23.29 -3.38
C LEU A 177 4.08 -24.80 -3.28
N LYS A 178 4.54 -25.41 -4.38
CA LYS A 178 5.00 -26.81 -4.40
C LYS A 178 6.20 -27.10 -3.51
N LYS A 179 6.95 -26.08 -3.09
CA LYS A 179 8.05 -26.24 -2.11
C LYS A 179 7.53 -26.61 -0.71
N GLY A 180 6.28 -26.27 -0.39
CA GLY A 180 5.61 -26.62 0.85
C GLY A 180 6.03 -25.75 2.06
N ASN A 181 6.80 -24.68 1.86
CA ASN A 181 7.29 -23.78 2.92
C ASN A 181 6.56 -22.45 3.03
N ILE A 182 5.65 -22.15 2.11
CA ILE A 182 4.92 -20.87 2.08
C ILE A 182 3.77 -20.92 3.10
N SER A 183 3.75 -19.98 4.04
CA SER A 183 2.67 -19.79 5.02
C SER A 183 1.62 -18.81 4.56
N ALA A 184 2.05 -17.72 3.90
CA ALA A 184 1.14 -16.72 3.38
C ALA A 184 1.66 -16.09 2.08
N ILE A 185 0.72 -15.58 1.28
CA ILE A 185 0.97 -14.74 0.10
C ILE A 185 0.51 -13.34 0.43
N ILE A 186 1.27 -12.31 0.04
CA ILE A 186 0.86 -10.90 0.20
C ILE A 186 1.01 -10.12 -1.10
N TYR A 187 0.04 -9.25 -1.37
CA TYR A 187 0.04 -8.25 -2.43
C TYR A 187 -0.87 -7.07 -2.07
N SER A 188 -0.78 -5.96 -2.78
CA SER A 188 -1.73 -4.85 -2.68
C SER A 188 -2.55 -4.68 -3.96
N ASN A 189 -3.84 -4.27 -3.83
CA ASN A 189 -4.77 -4.13 -4.94
C ASN A 189 -5.72 -2.91 -4.72
N PRO A 190 -5.58 -1.79 -5.48
CA PRO A 190 -4.53 -1.47 -6.45
C PRO A 190 -3.11 -1.53 -5.88
N ASN A 191 -2.14 -1.84 -6.74
CA ASN A 191 -0.77 -2.11 -6.32
C ASN A 191 0.02 -0.81 -6.03
N ASN A 192 0.80 -0.82 -4.97
CA ASN A 192 1.86 0.15 -4.70
C ASN A 192 3.22 -0.52 -5.01
N PRO A 193 3.98 -0.09 -6.00
CA PRO A 193 3.94 1.21 -6.71
C PRO A 193 3.34 1.19 -8.11
N SER A 194 3.12 0.01 -8.70
CA SER A 194 2.84 -0.14 -10.14
C SER A 194 1.49 0.40 -10.56
N TRP A 195 0.54 0.50 -9.65
CA TRP A 195 -0.87 0.77 -9.86
C TRP A 195 -1.60 -0.31 -10.68
N ILE A 196 -0.99 -1.49 -10.82
CA ILE A 196 -1.66 -2.67 -11.35
C ILE A 196 -2.90 -2.97 -10.49
N CYS A 197 -4.03 -3.23 -11.14
CA CYS A 197 -5.24 -3.74 -10.50
C CYS A 197 -5.42 -5.20 -10.94
N LEU A 198 -5.24 -6.14 -10.01
CA LEU A 198 -5.44 -7.55 -10.30
C LEU A 198 -6.88 -7.81 -10.71
N LYS A 199 -7.05 -8.49 -11.83
CA LYS A 199 -8.36 -8.85 -12.38
C LYS A 199 -8.97 -10.03 -11.61
N GLU A 200 -10.28 -10.20 -11.70
CA GLU A 200 -10.99 -11.31 -11.02
C GLU A 200 -10.41 -12.68 -11.34
N GLU A 201 -9.96 -12.89 -12.58
CA GLU A 201 -9.32 -14.13 -13.00
C GLU A 201 -8.00 -14.40 -12.27
N GLU A 202 -7.17 -13.39 -12.08
CA GLU A 202 -5.91 -13.50 -11.32
C GLU A 202 -6.19 -13.72 -9.83
N LEU A 203 -7.18 -13.02 -9.27
CA LEU A 203 -7.60 -13.21 -7.88
C LEU A 203 -8.19 -14.62 -7.66
N ARG A 204 -8.91 -15.16 -8.63
CA ARG A 204 -9.40 -16.55 -8.62
C ARG A 204 -8.24 -17.53 -8.59
N ILE A 205 -7.22 -17.35 -9.45
CA ILE A 205 -6.01 -18.18 -9.45
C ILE A 205 -5.33 -18.15 -8.07
N ILE A 206 -5.15 -16.98 -7.49
CA ILE A 206 -4.54 -16.82 -6.17
C ILE A 206 -5.37 -17.55 -5.10
N GLY A 207 -6.69 -17.34 -5.07
CA GLY A 207 -7.59 -17.93 -4.08
C GLY A 207 -7.70 -19.46 -4.19
N GLU A 208 -7.84 -19.99 -5.40
CA GLU A 208 -7.88 -21.45 -5.64
C GLU A 208 -6.57 -22.13 -5.20
N LEU A 209 -5.43 -21.55 -5.56
CA LEU A 209 -4.12 -22.08 -5.16
C LEU A 209 -3.89 -21.94 -3.65
N ALA A 210 -4.32 -20.84 -3.04
CA ALA A 210 -4.25 -20.65 -1.59
C ALA A 210 -5.05 -21.73 -0.85
N THR A 211 -6.24 -22.09 -1.36
CA THR A 211 -7.04 -23.18 -0.82
C THR A 211 -6.37 -24.54 -1.05
N GLN A 212 -5.89 -24.81 -2.26
CA GLN A 212 -5.26 -26.08 -2.63
C GLN A 212 -4.00 -26.37 -1.82
N TYR A 213 -3.15 -25.36 -1.59
CA TYR A 213 -1.89 -25.52 -0.88
C TYR A 213 -1.97 -25.13 0.61
N ASP A 214 -3.17 -24.84 1.08
CA ASP A 214 -3.43 -24.41 2.46
C ASP A 214 -2.51 -23.23 2.90
N VAL A 215 -2.58 -22.14 2.15
CA VAL A 215 -1.80 -20.91 2.36
C VAL A 215 -2.77 -19.76 2.64
N ILE A 216 -2.39 -18.82 3.50
CA ILE A 216 -3.21 -17.65 3.83
C ILE A 216 -2.88 -16.51 2.86
N VAL A 217 -3.90 -15.81 2.36
CA VAL A 217 -3.73 -14.63 1.50
C VAL A 217 -3.91 -13.37 2.33
N LEU A 218 -2.92 -12.50 2.30
CA LEU A 218 -2.95 -11.16 2.89
C LEU A 218 -3.17 -10.15 1.78
N GLU A 219 -4.40 -9.69 1.60
CA GLU A 219 -4.73 -8.71 0.58
C GLU A 219 -4.69 -7.30 1.18
N ASP A 220 -3.65 -6.53 0.82
CA ASP A 220 -3.47 -5.16 1.29
C ASP A 220 -4.30 -4.20 0.44
N LEU A 221 -5.42 -3.77 0.98
CA LEU A 221 -6.38 -2.86 0.38
C LEU A 221 -6.20 -1.42 0.88
N ALA A 222 -4.95 -0.99 1.09
CA ALA A 222 -4.64 0.38 1.53
C ALA A 222 -5.16 1.45 0.56
N TYR A 223 -5.27 1.13 -0.73
CA TYR A 223 -5.82 1.99 -1.79
C TYR A 223 -7.21 1.53 -2.22
N PHE A 224 -8.03 1.15 -1.25
CA PHE A 224 -9.35 0.57 -1.43
C PHE A 224 -10.19 1.32 -2.47
N ALA A 225 -10.67 0.59 -3.47
CA ALA A 225 -11.55 1.06 -4.54
C ALA A 225 -10.99 2.22 -5.41
N MET A 226 -9.68 2.50 -5.35
CA MET A 226 -9.08 3.61 -6.09
C MET A 226 -8.67 3.24 -7.54
N ASP A 227 -9.34 2.27 -8.14
CA ASP A 227 -9.33 2.07 -9.61
C ASP A 227 -10.39 3.00 -10.24
N PHE A 228 -9.98 4.22 -10.58
CA PHE A 228 -10.89 5.24 -11.10
C PHE A 228 -11.37 5.01 -12.55
N ARG A 229 -10.99 3.88 -13.17
CA ARG A 229 -11.59 3.45 -14.46
C ARG A 229 -13.03 2.96 -14.27
N GLN A 230 -13.42 2.65 -13.02
CA GLN A 230 -14.73 2.16 -12.65
C GLN A 230 -15.32 3.00 -11.52
N ASP A 231 -16.65 3.09 -11.44
CA ASP A 231 -17.35 3.72 -10.31
C ASP A 231 -17.58 2.70 -9.19
N LEU A 232 -16.59 2.54 -8.32
CA LEU A 232 -16.66 1.66 -7.15
C LEU A 232 -17.22 2.36 -5.90
N SER A 233 -17.83 3.53 -6.04
CA SER A 233 -18.25 4.38 -4.92
C SER A 233 -19.63 4.05 -4.35
N LYS A 234 -20.40 3.18 -5.00
CA LYS A 234 -21.81 2.92 -4.64
C LYS A 234 -21.93 1.71 -3.72
N PRO A 235 -22.34 1.90 -2.45
CA PRO A 235 -22.50 0.77 -1.55
C PRO A 235 -23.60 -0.18 -2.03
N TYR A 236 -23.39 -1.47 -1.90
CA TYR A 236 -24.31 -2.57 -2.26
C TYR A 236 -24.70 -2.64 -3.75
N GLN A 237 -23.94 -1.99 -4.63
CA GLN A 237 -24.18 -1.96 -6.06
C GLN A 237 -22.91 -2.28 -6.83
N ALA A 238 -23.03 -3.15 -7.84
CA ALA A 238 -21.92 -3.41 -8.76
C ALA A 238 -21.59 -2.17 -9.61
N PRO A 239 -20.34 -2.02 -10.06
CA PRO A 239 -19.23 -2.93 -9.79
C PRO A 239 -18.70 -2.82 -8.36
N PHE A 240 -18.17 -3.94 -7.83
CA PHE A 240 -17.52 -4.01 -6.52
C PHE A 240 -16.01 -3.99 -6.66
N GLN A 241 -15.29 -3.64 -5.59
CA GLN A 241 -13.85 -3.85 -5.51
C GLN A 241 -13.53 -5.33 -5.67
N PRO A 242 -12.76 -5.73 -6.70
CA PRO A 242 -12.34 -7.11 -6.86
C PRO A 242 -11.47 -7.55 -5.66
N SER A 243 -11.70 -8.75 -5.15
CA SER A 243 -11.01 -9.30 -3.98
C SER A 243 -10.88 -10.81 -4.05
N VAL A 244 -9.78 -11.32 -3.49
CA VAL A 244 -9.55 -12.76 -3.33
C VAL A 244 -10.59 -13.44 -2.42
N ALA A 245 -11.28 -12.66 -1.58
CA ALA A 245 -12.30 -13.16 -0.66
C ALA A 245 -13.49 -13.87 -1.34
N HIS A 246 -13.67 -13.70 -2.65
CA HIS A 246 -14.64 -14.46 -3.45
C HIS A 246 -14.21 -15.90 -3.79
N TYR A 247 -12.91 -16.22 -3.64
CA TYR A 247 -12.32 -17.42 -4.21
C TYR A 247 -11.65 -18.33 -3.17
N THR A 248 -11.54 -17.89 -1.93
CA THR A 248 -10.98 -18.67 -0.82
C THR A 248 -11.52 -18.19 0.50
N ASP A 249 -11.52 -19.08 1.51
CA ASP A 249 -11.75 -18.72 2.93
C ASP A 249 -10.42 -18.47 3.70
N ASN A 250 -9.29 -18.65 3.06
CA ASN A 250 -7.98 -18.47 3.68
C ASN A 250 -7.47 -17.04 3.45
N TYR A 251 -8.16 -16.01 3.96
CA TYR A 251 -7.76 -14.61 3.72
C TYR A 251 -7.81 -13.72 4.96
N VAL A 252 -6.97 -12.68 4.91
CA VAL A 252 -7.03 -11.48 5.73
C VAL A 252 -7.02 -10.28 4.80
N LEU A 253 -8.09 -9.48 4.79
CA LEU A 253 -8.15 -8.20 4.07
C LEU A 253 -7.68 -7.09 5.01
N LEU A 254 -6.81 -6.21 4.52
CA LEU A 254 -6.24 -5.11 5.31
C LEU A 254 -6.84 -3.78 4.83
N ILE A 255 -7.85 -3.30 5.54
CA ILE A 255 -8.51 -2.02 5.25
C ILE A 255 -7.79 -0.90 6.00
N SER A 256 -7.38 0.15 5.29
CA SER A 256 -6.64 1.27 5.88
C SER A 256 -7.44 2.57 5.86
N GLY A 257 -7.45 3.28 6.99
CA GLY A 257 -7.93 4.66 7.03
C GLY A 257 -7.01 5.67 6.34
N SER A 258 -5.78 5.25 5.99
CA SER A 258 -4.71 6.18 5.60
C SER A 258 -4.92 6.86 4.24
N LYS A 259 -5.45 6.15 3.23
CA LYS A 259 -5.47 6.67 1.85
C LYS A 259 -6.89 7.06 1.41
N ALA A 260 -7.80 6.10 1.33
CA ALA A 260 -9.16 6.35 0.89
C ALA A 260 -9.93 7.35 1.78
N PHE A 261 -9.58 7.44 3.06
CA PHE A 261 -10.20 8.37 4.02
C PHE A 261 -9.29 9.53 4.44
N SER A 262 -8.08 9.66 3.86
CA SER A 262 -7.08 10.69 4.23
C SER A 262 -6.81 10.78 5.74
N TYR A 263 -6.83 9.64 6.45
CA TYR A 263 -6.77 9.57 7.92
C TYR A 263 -5.44 8.96 8.43
N ALA A 264 -4.36 9.15 7.68
CA ALA A 264 -3.06 8.51 7.91
C ALA A 264 -2.43 8.85 9.27
N GLY A 265 -2.65 10.07 9.78
CA GLY A 265 -2.07 10.55 11.04
C GLY A 265 -2.60 9.83 12.26
N GLN A 266 -3.84 9.34 12.23
CA GLN A 266 -4.49 8.69 13.37
C GLN A 266 -4.15 7.21 13.51
N ARG A 267 -3.43 6.63 12.55
CA ARG A 267 -2.93 5.25 12.62
C ARG A 267 -4.06 4.24 12.87
N ILE A 268 -5.09 4.26 12.05
CA ILE A 268 -6.25 3.36 12.16
C ILE A 268 -6.44 2.53 10.88
N GLY A 269 -6.79 1.27 11.06
CA GLY A 269 -7.19 0.33 10.04
C GLY A 269 -7.94 -0.84 10.65
N VAL A 270 -8.39 -1.76 9.82
CA VAL A 270 -9.08 -2.99 10.24
C VAL A 270 -8.50 -4.18 9.47
N SER A 271 -8.09 -5.21 10.19
CA SER A 271 -7.80 -6.53 9.61
C SER A 271 -9.09 -7.33 9.59
N CYS A 272 -9.57 -7.69 8.40
CA CYS A 272 -10.79 -8.45 8.20
C CYS A 272 -10.42 -9.90 7.88
N ILE A 273 -10.51 -10.76 8.89
CA ILE A 273 -10.16 -12.19 8.84
C ILE A 273 -11.42 -12.98 8.47
N SER A 274 -11.36 -13.87 7.46
CA SER A 274 -12.51 -14.71 7.11
C SER A 274 -13.00 -15.51 8.32
N ASP A 275 -14.31 -15.76 8.40
CA ASP A 275 -14.90 -16.49 9.52
C ASP A 275 -14.28 -17.88 9.72
N LYS A 276 -14.02 -18.57 8.61
CA LYS A 276 -13.42 -19.90 8.65
C LYS A 276 -11.98 -19.86 9.14
N LEU A 277 -11.17 -18.91 8.68
CA LEU A 277 -9.80 -18.74 9.16
C LEU A 277 -9.79 -18.29 10.63
N TYR A 278 -10.67 -17.37 11.02
CA TYR A 278 -10.75 -16.84 12.38
C TYR A 278 -10.94 -17.97 13.41
N HIS A 279 -11.85 -18.92 13.14
CA HIS A 279 -12.17 -20.04 14.02
C HIS A 279 -11.26 -21.26 13.83
N ARG A 280 -10.32 -21.21 12.89
CA ARG A 280 -9.45 -22.34 12.60
C ARG A 280 -8.33 -22.46 13.63
N SER A 281 -8.15 -23.68 14.16
CA SER A 281 -7.01 -24.05 15.02
C SER A 281 -5.86 -24.57 14.16
N TYR A 282 -4.64 -24.25 14.58
CA TYR A 282 -3.41 -24.70 13.92
C TYR A 282 -2.48 -25.39 14.92
N PRO A 283 -1.81 -26.49 14.56
CA PRO A 283 -0.91 -27.21 15.46
C PRO A 283 0.20 -26.33 16.04
N GLY A 284 0.84 -25.50 15.22
CA GLY A 284 1.91 -24.60 15.66
C GLY A 284 1.43 -23.55 16.66
N LEU A 285 0.22 -22.99 16.45
CA LEU A 285 -0.37 -22.04 17.40
C LEU A 285 -0.74 -22.72 18.72
N THR A 286 -1.28 -23.94 18.66
CA THR A 286 -1.61 -24.72 19.85
C THR A 286 -0.36 -25.05 20.66
N GLN A 287 0.70 -25.50 20.00
CA GLN A 287 1.97 -25.80 20.65
C GLN A 287 2.60 -24.58 21.32
N ARG A 288 2.60 -23.42 20.64
CA ARG A 288 3.25 -22.19 21.12
C ARG A 288 2.45 -21.50 22.23
N TYR A 289 1.13 -21.46 22.13
CA TYR A 289 0.27 -20.63 22.98
C TYR A 289 -0.63 -21.44 23.94
N GLY A 290 -0.53 -22.75 23.93
CA GLY A 290 -1.34 -23.63 24.77
C GLY A 290 -2.78 -23.80 24.29
N GLY A 291 -3.09 -23.42 23.04
CA GLY A 291 -4.42 -23.48 22.42
C GLY A 291 -4.83 -22.15 21.78
N GLY A 292 -6.03 -22.15 21.21
CA GLY A 292 -6.62 -20.99 20.54
C GLY A 292 -6.77 -21.19 19.04
N THR A 293 -7.69 -20.41 18.45
CA THR A 293 -7.90 -20.31 17.01
C THR A 293 -7.00 -19.23 16.44
N PHE A 294 -6.89 -19.17 15.11
CA PHE A 294 -6.13 -18.12 14.43
C PHE A 294 -6.54 -16.71 14.92
N GLY A 295 -7.85 -16.42 14.94
CA GLY A 295 -8.36 -15.11 15.37
C GLY A 295 -8.06 -14.81 16.84
N THR A 296 -8.23 -15.78 17.73
CA THR A 296 -7.95 -15.58 19.17
C THR A 296 -6.46 -15.39 19.45
N VAL A 297 -5.58 -16.09 18.74
CA VAL A 297 -4.12 -15.89 18.85
C VAL A 297 -3.74 -14.52 18.26
N PHE A 298 -4.26 -14.17 17.08
CA PHE A 298 -4.02 -12.88 16.46
C PHE A 298 -4.34 -11.72 17.42
N ILE A 299 -5.50 -11.75 18.06
CA ILE A 299 -5.96 -10.69 18.98
C ILE A 299 -5.26 -10.79 20.34
N HIS A 300 -5.47 -11.90 21.07
CA HIS A 300 -5.15 -11.99 22.50
C HIS A 300 -3.69 -12.37 22.79
N ARG A 301 -2.92 -12.75 21.78
CA ARG A 301 -1.49 -13.03 21.93
C ARG A 301 -0.66 -12.00 21.18
N VAL A 302 -0.87 -11.85 19.87
CA VAL A 302 -0.02 -11.02 19.01
C VAL A 302 -0.34 -9.53 19.18
N LEU A 303 -1.57 -9.08 18.90
CA LEU A 303 -1.93 -7.67 19.05
C LEU A 303 -1.85 -7.19 20.50
N TYR A 304 -2.25 -8.02 21.45
CA TYR A 304 -2.14 -7.69 22.87
C TYR A 304 -0.68 -7.41 23.26
N ALA A 305 0.25 -8.23 22.83
CA ALA A 305 1.67 -8.06 23.11
C ALA A 305 2.27 -6.84 22.39
N LEU A 306 1.73 -6.46 21.21
CA LEU A 306 2.23 -5.32 20.44
C LEU A 306 1.80 -3.97 21.00
N SER A 307 0.54 -3.82 21.43
CA SER A 307 0.00 -2.50 21.80
C SER A 307 -1.13 -2.53 22.84
N SER A 308 -1.57 -3.70 23.26
CA SER A 308 -2.74 -3.84 24.17
C SER A 308 -4.03 -3.16 23.66
N GLY A 309 -4.15 -3.03 22.34
CA GLY A 309 -5.27 -2.39 21.67
C GLY A 309 -4.83 -1.26 20.74
N THR A 310 -5.77 -0.76 19.96
CA THR A 310 -5.54 0.35 19.03
C THR A 310 -6.19 1.64 19.58
N SER A 311 -5.73 2.82 19.11
CA SER A 311 -6.23 4.13 19.59
C SER A 311 -7.74 4.18 19.69
N HIS A 312 -8.25 4.44 20.91
CA HIS A 312 -9.69 4.36 21.20
C HIS A 312 -10.48 5.42 20.41
N SER A 313 -10.02 6.67 20.40
CA SER A 313 -10.68 7.76 19.68
C SER A 313 -10.67 7.55 18.16
N ALA A 314 -9.57 7.03 17.61
CA ALA A 314 -9.44 6.74 16.20
C ALA A 314 -10.40 5.61 15.73
N GLN A 315 -10.75 4.68 16.61
CA GLN A 315 -11.76 3.67 16.31
C GLN A 315 -13.15 4.30 16.10
N PHE A 316 -13.54 5.29 16.91
CA PHE A 316 -14.79 6.03 16.69
C PHE A 316 -14.80 6.79 15.37
N ALA A 317 -13.67 7.40 15.01
CA ALA A 317 -13.53 8.05 13.72
C ALA A 317 -13.73 7.08 12.56
N MET A 318 -13.04 5.94 12.59
CA MET A 318 -13.15 4.93 11.53
C MET A 318 -14.56 4.34 11.45
N ALA A 319 -15.19 4.04 12.60
CA ALA A 319 -16.57 3.56 12.64
C ALA A 319 -17.54 4.54 11.96
N ALA A 320 -17.44 5.83 12.27
CA ALA A 320 -18.29 6.86 11.68
C ALA A 320 -18.08 7.00 10.15
N MET A 321 -16.81 6.94 9.69
CA MET A 321 -16.49 7.01 8.26
C MET A 321 -17.06 5.82 7.50
N LEU A 322 -16.86 4.60 8.02
CA LEU A 322 -17.37 3.38 7.39
C LEU A 322 -18.91 3.38 7.39
N LYS A 323 -19.55 3.76 8.51
CA LYS A 323 -21.01 3.85 8.59
C LYS A 323 -21.59 4.81 7.55
N ALA A 324 -21.06 6.03 7.49
CA ALA A 324 -21.53 7.02 6.53
C ALA A 324 -21.31 6.57 5.07
N ALA A 325 -20.23 5.85 4.78
CA ALA A 325 -19.98 5.24 3.47
C ALA A 325 -20.99 4.12 3.17
N ASN A 326 -21.24 3.22 4.12
CA ASN A 326 -22.21 2.12 4.00
C ASN A 326 -23.63 2.61 3.75
N GLU A 327 -24.00 3.73 4.37
CA GLU A 327 -25.31 4.37 4.21
C GLU A 327 -25.40 5.28 2.97
N GLY A 328 -24.32 5.38 2.17
CA GLY A 328 -24.28 6.25 0.98
C GLY A 328 -24.26 7.76 1.29
N GLN A 329 -24.04 8.13 2.55
CA GLN A 329 -23.98 9.53 3.00
C GLN A 329 -22.58 10.15 2.81
N TYR A 330 -21.57 9.34 2.59
CA TYR A 330 -20.17 9.75 2.43
C TYR A 330 -19.53 9.01 1.25
N ASN A 331 -19.32 9.74 0.15
CA ASN A 331 -18.59 9.21 -0.99
C ASN A 331 -17.09 9.51 -0.82
N PHE A 332 -16.39 8.62 -0.12
CA PHE A 332 -14.96 8.76 0.14
C PHE A 332 -14.10 8.75 -1.13
N LEU A 333 -14.52 8.05 -2.20
CA LEU A 333 -13.80 8.00 -3.46
C LEU A 333 -13.83 9.33 -4.21
N ASN A 334 -14.93 10.06 -4.11
CA ASN A 334 -15.03 11.38 -4.74
C ASN A 334 -14.01 12.37 -4.17
N GLU A 335 -13.69 12.27 -2.87
CA GLU A 335 -12.67 13.12 -2.24
C GLU A 335 -11.26 12.83 -2.76
N VAL A 336 -10.94 11.58 -3.05
CA VAL A 336 -9.59 11.14 -3.47
C VAL A 336 -9.42 11.01 -4.99
N LYS A 337 -10.48 11.24 -5.77
CA LYS A 337 -10.46 11.20 -7.24
C LYS A 337 -9.41 12.12 -7.86
N ILE A 338 -9.11 13.23 -7.22
CA ILE A 338 -8.07 14.18 -7.63
C ILE A 338 -6.69 13.52 -7.82
N TYR A 339 -6.40 12.40 -7.14
CA TYR A 339 -5.14 11.68 -7.35
C TYR A 339 -5.04 11.08 -8.74
N GLY A 340 -6.15 10.57 -9.29
CA GLY A 340 -6.22 10.11 -10.68
C GLY A 340 -6.01 11.25 -11.69
N GLU A 341 -6.66 12.38 -11.48
CA GLU A 341 -6.52 13.57 -12.33
C GLU A 341 -5.08 14.12 -12.32
N ARG A 342 -4.45 14.11 -11.16
CA ARG A 342 -3.03 14.49 -11.01
C ARG A 342 -2.11 13.49 -11.72
N ALA A 343 -2.36 12.18 -11.58
CA ALA A 343 -1.57 11.15 -12.25
C ALA A 343 -1.60 11.33 -13.76
N GLN A 344 -2.77 11.54 -14.34
CA GLN A 344 -2.93 11.77 -15.79
C GLN A 344 -2.07 12.95 -16.27
N LYS A 345 -2.22 14.12 -15.64
CA LYS A 345 -1.46 15.32 -16.01
C LYS A 345 0.06 15.12 -15.88
N LEU A 346 0.50 14.48 -14.80
CA LEU A 346 1.92 14.23 -14.58
C LEU A 346 2.50 13.23 -15.58
N LYS A 347 1.80 12.14 -15.88
CA LYS A 347 2.20 11.18 -16.90
C LYS A 347 2.35 11.87 -18.26
N GLU A 348 1.39 12.71 -18.67
CA GLU A 348 1.45 13.48 -19.93
C GLU A 348 2.71 14.35 -20.03
N ILE A 349 3.11 15.01 -18.93
CA ILE A 349 4.32 15.83 -18.88
C ILE A 349 5.57 14.96 -19.08
N PHE A 350 5.72 13.88 -18.29
CA PHE A 350 6.87 13.01 -18.41
C PHE A 350 7.00 12.37 -19.80
N LEU A 351 5.90 11.82 -20.33
CA LEU A 351 5.86 11.19 -21.66
C LEU A 351 6.24 12.17 -22.79
N ARG A 352 5.78 13.42 -22.71
CA ARG A 352 6.13 14.48 -23.66
C ARG A 352 7.62 14.74 -23.78
N HIS A 353 8.35 14.49 -22.70
CA HIS A 353 9.80 14.74 -22.61
C HIS A 353 10.65 13.46 -22.67
N GLY A 354 10.14 12.40 -23.29
CA GLY A 354 10.90 11.20 -23.64
C GLY A 354 11.01 10.15 -22.52
N PHE A 355 10.32 10.35 -21.39
CA PHE A 355 10.14 9.30 -20.41
C PHE A 355 9.14 8.25 -20.90
N HIS A 356 9.14 7.08 -20.29
CA HIS A 356 8.14 6.04 -20.52
C HIS A 356 7.56 5.57 -19.19
N LEU A 357 6.36 4.98 -19.25
CA LEU A 357 5.79 4.28 -18.10
C LEU A 357 6.48 2.91 -17.98
N VAL A 358 6.91 2.53 -16.78
CA VAL A 358 7.57 1.24 -16.55
C VAL A 358 6.54 0.13 -16.47
N TYR A 359 5.52 0.32 -15.66
CA TYR A 359 4.33 -0.52 -15.64
C TYR A 359 3.25 0.21 -16.44
N ASP A 360 3.06 -0.15 -17.68
CA ASP A 360 2.20 0.57 -18.63
C ASP A 360 0.95 -0.20 -19.02
N ASN A 361 0.93 -1.52 -18.73
CA ASN A 361 -0.12 -2.43 -19.17
C ASN A 361 -0.76 -3.18 -18.00
N ASP A 362 -2.09 -3.29 -18.04
CA ASP A 362 -2.92 -4.00 -17.08
C ASP A 362 -3.79 -5.06 -17.79
N LEU A 363 -3.14 -6.15 -18.27
CA LEU A 363 -3.75 -7.22 -19.08
C LEU A 363 -4.47 -6.70 -20.34
N GLY A 364 -3.75 -5.91 -21.14
CA GLY A 364 -4.26 -5.33 -22.40
C GLY A 364 -4.97 -4.00 -22.24
N ASP A 365 -5.34 -3.61 -21.01
CA ASP A 365 -5.82 -2.26 -20.72
C ASP A 365 -4.64 -1.33 -20.37
N PRO A 366 -4.75 -0.02 -20.63
CA PRO A 366 -3.81 0.94 -20.07
C PRO A 366 -3.82 0.90 -18.55
N ILE A 367 -2.65 1.12 -17.94
CA ILE A 367 -2.56 1.23 -16.48
C ILE A 367 -3.46 2.37 -15.96
N ALA A 368 -4.17 2.12 -14.87
CA ALA A 368 -5.06 3.10 -14.26
C ALA A 368 -4.30 4.34 -13.76
N ASP A 369 -4.99 5.47 -13.68
CA ASP A 369 -4.52 6.68 -13.02
C ASP A 369 -4.88 6.64 -11.53
N GLY A 370 -3.93 7.05 -10.66
CA GLY A 370 -4.19 7.00 -9.22
C GLY A 370 -3.14 7.65 -8.35
N PHE A 371 -2.90 7.06 -7.20
CA PHE A 371 -2.00 7.62 -6.19
C PHE A 371 -0.52 7.55 -6.58
N TYR A 372 -0.15 6.54 -7.38
CA TYR A 372 1.20 6.35 -7.92
C TYR A 372 1.16 6.09 -9.41
N PHE A 373 2.29 6.36 -10.04
CA PHE A 373 2.66 5.86 -11.35
C PHE A 373 4.17 5.60 -11.39
N THR A 374 4.63 4.91 -12.42
CA THR A 374 6.04 4.55 -12.55
C THR A 374 6.61 5.08 -13.84
N ILE A 375 7.80 5.66 -13.77
CA ILE A 375 8.50 6.25 -14.90
C ILE A 375 9.91 5.71 -15.04
N GLY A 376 10.35 5.56 -16.28
CA GLY A 376 11.71 5.28 -16.66
C GLY A 376 12.21 6.27 -17.71
N TYR A 377 13.51 6.30 -17.92
CA TYR A 377 14.12 7.07 -19.01
C TYR A 377 15.11 6.18 -19.77
N PRO A 378 15.09 6.21 -21.12
CA PRO A 378 15.97 5.33 -21.91
C PRO A 378 17.45 5.47 -21.55
N GLY A 379 18.09 4.32 -21.31
CA GLY A 379 19.52 4.27 -21.01
C GLY A 379 19.92 4.62 -19.58
N MET A 380 18.96 4.86 -18.66
CA MET A 380 19.23 5.14 -17.25
C MET A 380 18.67 4.03 -16.34
N THR A 381 19.50 3.60 -15.40
CA THR A 381 19.07 2.74 -14.28
C THR A 381 18.22 3.53 -13.28
N SER A 382 17.50 2.83 -12.41
CA SER A 382 16.68 3.44 -11.35
C SER A 382 17.47 4.40 -10.47
N GLY A 383 18.69 4.00 -10.07
CA GLY A 383 19.55 4.82 -9.21
C GLY A 383 20.10 6.07 -9.92
N GLU A 384 20.49 5.93 -11.18
CA GLU A 384 20.95 7.04 -12.01
C GLU A 384 19.84 8.05 -12.25
N LEU A 385 18.64 7.59 -12.64
CA LEU A 385 17.50 8.44 -12.89
C LEU A 385 17.05 9.16 -11.61
N ALA A 386 16.97 8.46 -10.48
CA ALA A 386 16.60 9.07 -9.20
C ALA A 386 17.57 10.18 -8.79
N LYS A 387 18.86 9.94 -8.93
CA LYS A 387 19.91 10.93 -8.62
C LYS A 387 19.87 12.09 -9.62
N GLU A 388 19.73 11.80 -10.91
CA GLU A 388 19.74 12.82 -11.95
C GLU A 388 18.56 13.79 -11.81
N LEU A 389 17.35 13.30 -11.51
CA LEU A 389 16.18 14.15 -11.28
C LEU A 389 16.35 15.12 -10.10
N MET A 390 17.16 14.77 -9.08
CA MET A 390 17.47 15.69 -7.99
C MET A 390 18.09 17.02 -8.45
N TYR A 391 18.93 17.00 -9.50
CA TYR A 391 19.52 18.21 -10.07
C TYR A 391 18.49 19.13 -10.71
N TYR A 392 17.32 18.57 -11.08
CA TYR A 392 16.19 19.31 -11.64
C TYR A 392 15.12 19.64 -10.56
N GLY A 393 15.42 19.37 -9.27
CA GLY A 393 14.50 19.62 -8.18
C GLY A 393 13.24 18.74 -8.22
N VAL A 394 13.39 17.49 -8.67
CA VAL A 394 12.35 16.47 -8.65
C VAL A 394 12.84 15.27 -7.85
N SER A 395 12.03 14.79 -6.92
CA SER A 395 12.36 13.62 -6.10
C SER A 395 11.32 12.51 -6.25
N ALA A 396 11.80 11.30 -6.49
CA ALA A 396 11.01 10.07 -6.56
C ALA A 396 11.85 8.91 -6.01
N ILE A 397 11.27 7.73 -5.81
CA ILE A 397 12.04 6.60 -5.28
C ILE A 397 12.29 5.53 -6.35
N SER A 398 13.46 4.90 -6.25
CA SER A 398 13.83 3.78 -7.09
C SER A 398 12.85 2.60 -6.94
N LEU A 399 12.46 1.99 -8.06
CA LEU A 399 11.64 0.77 -8.07
C LEU A 399 12.36 -0.43 -7.47
N VAL A 400 13.70 -0.45 -7.47
CA VAL A 400 14.51 -1.50 -6.83
C VAL A 400 14.11 -1.70 -5.37
N THR A 401 13.83 -0.60 -4.64
CA THR A 401 13.42 -0.67 -3.23
C THR A 401 12.08 -1.37 -3.02
N THR A 402 11.26 -1.48 -4.05
CA THR A 402 9.92 -2.09 -3.98
C THR A 402 9.92 -3.57 -4.35
N GLY A 403 11.07 -4.12 -4.72
CA GLY A 403 11.21 -5.50 -5.21
C GLY A 403 10.87 -5.65 -6.69
N SER A 404 10.72 -4.55 -7.42
CA SER A 404 10.58 -4.56 -8.87
C SER A 404 11.83 -5.11 -9.55
N HIS A 405 11.65 -5.89 -10.59
CA HIS A 405 12.70 -6.29 -11.51
C HIS A 405 12.86 -5.32 -12.69
N GLN A 406 12.00 -4.29 -12.74
CA GLN A 406 12.03 -3.28 -13.77
C GLN A 406 12.85 -2.06 -13.31
N GLU A 407 13.56 -1.42 -14.25
CA GLU A 407 14.26 -0.17 -13.99
C GLU A 407 13.33 1.03 -14.09
N GLY A 408 13.42 1.95 -13.14
CA GLY A 408 12.64 3.19 -13.10
C GLY A 408 12.32 3.66 -11.69
N LEU A 409 11.38 4.58 -11.60
CA LEU A 409 11.01 5.25 -10.37
C LEU A 409 9.52 5.14 -10.08
N ARG A 410 9.16 5.09 -8.81
CA ARG A 410 7.80 5.35 -8.32
C ARG A 410 7.63 6.84 -8.08
N ALA A 411 6.63 7.44 -8.70
CA ALA A 411 6.21 8.80 -8.49
C ALA A 411 4.84 8.85 -7.78
N CYS A 412 4.74 9.65 -6.72
CA CYS A 412 3.50 9.88 -5.97
C CYS A 412 2.84 11.18 -6.39
N THR A 413 1.52 11.17 -6.55
CA THR A 413 0.71 12.31 -7.03
C THR A 413 0.19 13.21 -5.91
N SER A 414 0.31 12.78 -4.63
CA SER A 414 -0.49 13.31 -3.53
C SER A 414 -0.17 14.77 -3.15
N PHE A 415 1.09 15.20 -3.24
CA PHE A 415 1.53 16.54 -2.81
C PHE A 415 1.68 17.56 -3.93
N ILE A 416 1.34 17.19 -5.16
CA ILE A 416 1.50 18.08 -6.33
C ILE A 416 0.53 19.25 -6.23
N LYS A 417 1.07 20.45 -6.40
CA LYS A 417 0.34 21.72 -6.43
C LYS A 417 0.15 22.19 -7.86
N ASP A 418 -0.87 23.00 -8.12
CA ASP A 418 -1.21 23.42 -9.48
C ASP A 418 -0.08 24.17 -10.20
N HIS A 419 0.65 25.04 -9.50
CA HIS A 419 1.79 25.77 -10.09
C HIS A 419 2.97 24.86 -10.45
N GLN A 420 3.08 23.67 -9.84
CA GLN A 420 4.19 22.74 -10.07
C GLN A 420 4.08 22.01 -11.42
N TYR A 421 2.91 21.97 -12.07
CA TYR A 421 2.82 21.36 -13.42
C TYR A 421 3.65 22.10 -14.44
N ALA A 422 3.55 23.43 -14.49
CA ALA A 422 4.37 24.24 -15.40
C ALA A 422 5.87 24.13 -15.08
N GLN A 423 6.22 24.15 -13.79
CA GLN A 423 7.60 23.96 -13.35
C GLN A 423 8.15 22.59 -13.75
N LEU A 424 7.34 21.53 -13.60
CA LEU A 424 7.75 20.18 -13.99
C LEU A 424 7.97 20.10 -15.50
N ASP A 425 7.07 20.67 -16.30
CA ASP A 425 7.18 20.68 -17.76
C ASP A 425 8.47 21.35 -18.23
N GLU A 426 8.80 22.53 -17.70
CA GLU A 426 10.05 23.25 -17.99
C GLU A 426 11.30 22.45 -17.58
N ARG A 427 11.26 21.82 -16.39
CA ARG A 427 12.39 21.03 -15.86
C ARG A 427 12.61 19.76 -16.67
N MET A 428 11.54 19.06 -17.05
CA MET A 428 11.65 17.84 -17.86
C MET A 428 12.04 18.16 -19.33
N LYS A 429 11.64 19.29 -19.86
CA LYS A 429 12.17 19.79 -21.14
C LYS A 429 13.69 19.98 -21.07
N LEU A 430 14.18 20.66 -20.04
CA LEU A 430 15.62 20.85 -19.83
C LEU A 430 16.35 19.52 -19.60
N PHE A 431 15.73 18.60 -18.88
CA PHE A 431 16.23 17.23 -18.67
C PHE A 431 16.44 16.53 -20.03
N ALA A 432 15.41 16.50 -20.88
CA ALA A 432 15.47 15.88 -22.21
C ALA A 432 16.52 16.53 -23.12
N GLU A 433 16.69 17.85 -23.07
CA GLU A 433 17.73 18.56 -23.81
C GLU A 433 19.14 18.20 -23.35
N ASN A 434 19.32 17.87 -22.08
CA ASN A 434 20.60 17.43 -21.51
C ASN A 434 20.86 15.92 -21.73
N HIS A 435 19.81 15.13 -21.94
CA HIS A 435 19.84 13.68 -22.10
C HIS A 435 19.08 13.26 -23.39
N PRO A 436 19.55 13.65 -24.60
CA PRO A 436 18.86 13.28 -25.82
C PRO A 436 18.80 11.76 -25.97
N VAL A 437 17.60 11.26 -26.25
CA VAL A 437 17.40 9.85 -26.62
C VAL A 437 17.85 9.71 -28.07
N VAL A 438 18.86 8.86 -28.31
CA VAL A 438 19.43 8.58 -29.64
C VAL A 438 18.61 7.50 -30.35
#